data_a8d56742d5a9ee5760d5456e233e91c2
#
_entry.id   a8d56742d5a9ee5760d5456e233e91c2
#
_cell.length_a   1.000
_cell.length_b   1.000
_cell.length_c   1.000
_cell.angle_alpha   90.00
_cell.angle_beta   90.00
_cell.angle_gamma   90.00
#
_symmetry.space_group_name_H-M   'P 1'
#
loop_
_entity.id
_entity.type
_entity.pdbx_description
1 polymer ?
#
loop_
_entity_poly.entity_id
_entity_poly.type
_entity_poly.pdbx_seq_one_letter_code
_entity_poly.pdbx_strand_id
1 'polypeptide(L)'
;MPALTSQRLRRWLKPRRGWVIAVPLLWLTLFFLLPFGIVLKISLSEAAIAIPPYSAMVDFGAETLRLVVTFGNYLFLMSDSLYVSAYWGSLKIAFVSTLACLLIGYPMAYAMARAPAHWQLVLLLLVMLPSWTSFLIRVYAWMGILSNNGLINNTLLWLGLIDSPIRMMNTNFAVILGIVYAYLPFMVLPLYANLTRLDNSLLEAASDLGSRSINTFLRVTLPLSKGGIIAGSMLVFIPAVGEYVIPELLGGPDTLMIGKVLWEEFFNNRDWPVASALAMVMLGLLLIPIALFHRYQSRELKE
;
A
#
# COMPACT_ATOMS: atom_id res chain seq x y z
N MET A 1 -36.06 -0.18 20.83
CA MET A 1 -35.00 0.78 20.45
C MET A 1 -34.76 0.86 18.92
N PRO A 2 -35.76 1.08 18.08
CA PRO A 2 -35.55 1.30 16.62
C PRO A 2 -35.82 2.73 16.15
N ALA A 3 -36.17 3.67 17.02
CA ALA A 3 -36.58 5.02 16.58
C ALA A 3 -35.43 6.04 16.42
N LEU A 4 -34.22 5.75 16.92
CA LEU A 4 -33.09 6.69 16.87
C LEU A 4 -32.33 6.69 15.53
N THR A 5 -32.45 5.65 14.73
CA THR A 5 -31.79 5.52 13.42
C THR A 5 -32.48 6.32 12.33
N SER A 6 -33.82 6.41 12.36
CA SER A 6 -34.59 7.13 11.35
C SER A 6 -34.49 8.66 11.47
N GLN A 7 -34.33 9.19 12.67
CA GLN A 7 -34.16 10.63 12.88
C GLN A 7 -32.75 11.13 12.49
N ARG A 8 -31.70 10.32 12.65
CA ARG A 8 -30.37 10.67 12.17
C ARG A 8 -30.29 10.72 10.65
N LEU A 9 -30.89 9.78 9.96
CA LEU A 9 -30.98 9.77 8.49
C LEU A 9 -31.77 10.97 7.94
N ARG A 10 -32.87 11.36 8.58
CA ARG A 10 -33.66 12.56 8.16
C ARG A 10 -32.94 13.89 8.35
N ARG A 11 -32.00 14.02 9.30
CA ARG A 11 -31.18 15.22 9.48
C ARG A 11 -30.13 15.41 8.37
N TRP A 12 -29.73 14.35 7.68
CA TRP A 12 -28.78 14.41 6.56
C TRP A 12 -29.45 14.81 5.23
N LEU A 13 -30.78 14.66 5.14
CA LEU A 13 -31.57 14.94 3.95
C LEU A 13 -32.19 16.34 3.93
N LYS A 14 -31.64 17.33 4.62
CA LYS A 14 -32.00 18.73 4.37
C LYS A 14 -31.58 19.09 2.93
N PRO A 15 -32.53 19.60 2.07
CA PRO A 15 -32.35 19.62 0.62
C PRO A 15 -31.07 20.31 0.12
N ARG A 16 -30.55 21.31 0.83
CA ARG A 16 -29.29 21.96 0.45
C ARG A 16 -28.02 21.17 0.80
N ARG A 17 -28.01 20.39 1.88
CA ARG A 17 -26.86 19.54 2.27
C ARG A 17 -26.85 18.22 1.50
N GLY A 18 -28.02 17.67 1.17
CA GLY A 18 -28.15 16.43 0.41
C GLY A 18 -27.45 16.49 -0.96
N TRP A 19 -27.62 17.58 -1.68
CA TRP A 19 -27.01 17.77 -3.01
C TRP A 19 -25.48 17.87 -2.96
N VAL A 20 -24.92 18.52 -1.94
CA VAL A 20 -23.45 18.63 -1.78
C VAL A 20 -22.82 17.27 -1.50
N ILE A 21 -23.50 16.38 -0.78
CA ILE A 21 -23.02 15.03 -0.47
C ILE A 21 -23.37 14.04 -1.59
N ALA A 22 -24.48 14.25 -2.29
CA ALA A 22 -24.96 13.34 -3.35
C ALA A 22 -23.98 13.23 -4.52
N VAL A 23 -23.34 14.34 -4.93
CA VAL A 23 -22.42 14.33 -6.07
C VAL A 23 -21.16 13.47 -5.78
N PRO A 24 -20.40 13.64 -4.68
CA PRO A 24 -19.30 12.76 -4.35
C PRO A 24 -19.72 11.32 -4.11
N LEU A 25 -20.91 11.10 -3.51
CA LEU A 25 -21.42 9.78 -3.20
C LEU A 25 -21.83 9.03 -4.48
N LEU A 26 -22.46 9.71 -5.43
CA LEU A 26 -22.82 9.16 -6.75
C LEU A 26 -21.55 8.83 -7.54
N TRP A 27 -20.54 9.70 -7.50
CA TRP A 27 -19.24 9.44 -8.11
C TRP A 27 -18.59 8.19 -7.54
N LEU A 28 -18.48 8.08 -6.21
CA LEU A 28 -17.92 6.90 -5.54
C LEU A 28 -18.73 5.63 -5.85
N THR A 29 -20.05 5.71 -5.88
CA THR A 29 -20.90 4.57 -6.21
C THR A 29 -20.68 4.12 -7.65
N LEU A 30 -20.67 5.05 -8.60
CA LEU A 30 -20.55 4.73 -10.02
C LEU A 30 -19.14 4.23 -10.40
N PHE A 31 -18.10 4.90 -9.92
CA PHE A 31 -16.72 4.64 -10.35
C PHE A 31 -15.92 3.73 -9.40
N PHE A 32 -16.42 3.48 -8.21
CA PHE A 32 -15.78 2.60 -7.24
C PHE A 32 -16.65 1.41 -6.88
N LEU A 33 -17.85 1.62 -6.34
CA LEU A 33 -18.67 0.54 -5.82
C LEU A 33 -19.21 -0.38 -6.94
N LEU A 34 -19.58 0.18 -8.09
CA LEU A 34 -20.10 -0.59 -9.21
C LEU A 34 -19.01 -1.49 -9.83
N PRO A 35 -17.80 -1.01 -10.19
CA PRO A 35 -16.70 -1.87 -10.61
C PRO A 35 -16.35 -2.96 -9.58
N PHE A 36 -16.34 -2.63 -8.29
CA PHE A 36 -16.14 -3.64 -7.23
C PHE A 36 -17.25 -4.69 -7.21
N GLY A 37 -18.50 -4.27 -7.40
CA GLY A 37 -19.62 -5.21 -7.53
C GLY A 37 -19.48 -6.15 -8.74
N ILE A 38 -18.92 -5.65 -9.85
CA ILE A 38 -18.62 -6.46 -11.04
C ILE A 38 -17.51 -7.48 -10.71
N VAL A 39 -16.42 -7.06 -10.08
CA VAL A 39 -15.34 -7.96 -9.66
C VAL A 39 -15.84 -9.02 -8.68
N LEU A 40 -16.67 -8.62 -7.70
CA LEU A 40 -17.29 -9.57 -6.77
C LEU A 40 -18.19 -10.57 -7.50
N LYS A 41 -18.98 -10.10 -8.47
CA LYS A 41 -19.80 -10.98 -9.34
C LYS A 41 -18.92 -11.99 -10.07
N ILE A 42 -17.85 -11.55 -10.72
CA ILE A 42 -16.96 -12.42 -11.49
C ILE A 42 -16.27 -13.43 -10.57
N SER A 43 -15.85 -13.03 -9.35
CA SER A 43 -15.21 -13.93 -8.39
C SER A 43 -16.08 -15.11 -7.94
N LEU A 44 -17.39 -14.97 -8.07
CA LEU A 44 -18.40 -15.99 -7.75
C LEU A 44 -18.93 -16.75 -9.00
N SER A 45 -18.32 -16.53 -10.16
CA SER A 45 -18.63 -17.21 -11.42
C SER A 45 -17.64 -18.33 -11.70
N GLU A 46 -17.98 -19.24 -12.61
CA GLU A 46 -17.08 -20.29 -13.08
C GLU A 46 -16.30 -19.81 -14.30
N ALA A 47 -15.05 -20.28 -14.45
CA ALA A 47 -14.26 -20.04 -15.66
C ALA A 47 -14.93 -20.71 -16.87
N ALA A 48 -15.00 -19.99 -17.99
CA ALA A 48 -15.61 -20.49 -19.21
C ALA A 48 -14.73 -20.15 -20.41
N ILE A 49 -14.70 -21.05 -21.41
CA ILE A 49 -14.03 -20.79 -22.69
C ILE A 49 -14.97 -19.93 -23.56
N ALA A 50 -15.07 -18.64 -23.19
CA ALA A 50 -15.94 -17.65 -23.83
C ALA A 50 -15.28 -16.26 -23.81
N ILE A 51 -15.94 -15.27 -24.41
CA ILE A 51 -15.58 -13.86 -24.33
C ILE A 51 -16.80 -13.10 -23.80
N PRO A 52 -16.77 -12.64 -22.54
CA PRO A 52 -15.70 -12.73 -21.52
C PRO A 52 -15.54 -14.15 -20.93
N PRO A 53 -14.36 -14.50 -20.35
CA PRO A 53 -14.04 -15.86 -19.95
C PRO A 53 -14.63 -16.25 -18.58
N TYR A 54 -15.92 -16.06 -18.39
CA TYR A 54 -16.65 -16.49 -17.19
C TYR A 54 -18.12 -16.78 -17.53
N SER A 55 -18.72 -17.68 -16.75
CA SER A 55 -20.11 -18.07 -16.91
C SER A 55 -21.08 -16.96 -16.49
N ALA A 56 -22.26 -16.91 -17.14
CA ALA A 56 -23.30 -16.02 -16.71
C ALA A 56 -23.83 -16.45 -15.32
N MET A 57 -23.93 -15.50 -14.39
CA MET A 57 -24.46 -15.74 -13.04
C MET A 57 -25.98 -16.02 -13.06
N VAL A 58 -26.67 -15.55 -14.11
CA VAL A 58 -28.11 -15.73 -14.31
C VAL A 58 -28.28 -16.47 -15.62
N ASP A 59 -28.77 -17.69 -15.54
CA ASP A 59 -29.17 -18.46 -16.71
C ASP A 59 -30.69 -18.34 -16.90
N PHE A 60 -31.07 -17.78 -18.04
CA PHE A 60 -32.46 -17.66 -18.45
C PHE A 60 -32.86 -18.95 -19.16
N GLY A 61 -33.06 -20.03 -18.41
CA GLY A 61 -33.72 -21.24 -18.96
C GLY A 61 -35.16 -20.95 -19.33
N ALA A 62 -35.74 -21.79 -20.20
CA ALA A 62 -37.08 -21.58 -20.80
C ALA A 62 -38.23 -21.39 -19.77
N GLU A 63 -38.06 -21.80 -18.51
CA GLU A 63 -39.08 -21.69 -17.46
C GLU A 63 -38.55 -21.33 -16.06
N THR A 64 -37.23 -21.26 -15.85
CA THR A 64 -36.65 -21.02 -14.52
C THR A 64 -35.44 -20.09 -14.54
N LEU A 65 -35.44 -19.11 -13.67
CA LEU A 65 -34.26 -18.29 -13.33
C LEU A 65 -33.36 -19.12 -12.42
N ARG A 66 -32.20 -19.52 -12.92
CA ARG A 66 -31.14 -20.17 -12.09
C ARG A 66 -30.06 -19.19 -11.79
N LEU A 67 -29.84 -18.96 -10.50
CA LEU A 67 -28.65 -18.24 -10.00
C LEU A 67 -27.54 -19.28 -9.77
N VAL A 68 -26.50 -19.22 -10.58
CA VAL A 68 -25.29 -20.06 -10.41
C VAL A 68 -24.25 -19.23 -9.68
N VAL A 69 -24.03 -19.52 -8.40
CA VAL A 69 -23.03 -18.89 -7.55
C VAL A 69 -22.10 -19.98 -7.08
N THR A 70 -20.81 -19.85 -7.36
CA THR A 70 -19.78 -20.79 -6.91
C THR A 70 -18.79 -20.14 -5.95
N PHE A 71 -18.48 -20.84 -4.86
CA PHE A 71 -17.38 -20.49 -3.97
C PHE A 71 -16.12 -21.31 -4.29
N GLY A 72 -16.13 -22.09 -5.37
CA GLY A 72 -15.05 -22.95 -5.82
C GLY A 72 -13.73 -22.19 -5.96
N ASN A 73 -13.74 -20.98 -6.50
CA ASN A 73 -12.56 -20.14 -6.67
C ASN A 73 -11.88 -19.83 -5.33
N TYR A 74 -12.65 -19.51 -4.30
CA TYR A 74 -12.10 -19.22 -2.97
C TYR A 74 -11.55 -20.48 -2.28
N LEU A 75 -12.20 -21.63 -2.43
CA LEU A 75 -11.70 -22.92 -1.95
C LEU A 75 -10.41 -23.31 -2.68
N PHE A 76 -10.35 -23.10 -3.99
CA PHE A 76 -9.16 -23.30 -4.79
C PHE A 76 -7.99 -22.45 -4.30
N LEU A 77 -8.19 -21.16 -4.07
CA LEU A 77 -7.16 -20.26 -3.52
C LEU A 77 -6.63 -20.71 -2.15
N MET A 78 -7.47 -21.31 -1.32
CA MET A 78 -7.07 -21.81 -0.01
C MET A 78 -6.37 -23.16 -0.06
N SER A 79 -6.67 -23.98 -1.05
CA SER A 79 -6.11 -25.34 -1.22
C SER A 79 -4.76 -25.34 -1.92
N ASP A 80 -4.49 -24.35 -2.78
CA ASP A 80 -3.23 -24.25 -3.51
C ASP A 80 -2.21 -23.42 -2.73
N SER A 81 -1.07 -24.05 -2.44
CA SER A 81 0.04 -23.46 -1.70
C SER A 81 0.67 -22.25 -2.41
N LEU A 82 0.53 -22.13 -3.72
CA LEU A 82 1.06 -21.01 -4.51
C LEU A 82 0.43 -19.70 -4.08
N TYR A 83 -0.90 -19.64 -4.03
CA TYR A 83 -1.61 -18.39 -3.65
C TYR A 83 -1.38 -18.01 -2.20
N VAL A 84 -1.41 -18.99 -1.29
CA VAL A 84 -1.11 -18.74 0.14
C VAL A 84 0.30 -18.21 0.30
N SER A 85 1.28 -18.81 -0.40
CA SER A 85 2.68 -18.35 -0.38
C SER A 85 2.84 -16.96 -0.98
N ALA A 86 2.11 -16.64 -2.05
CA ALA A 86 2.12 -15.31 -2.68
C ALA A 86 1.56 -14.23 -1.75
N TYR A 87 0.46 -14.51 -1.02
CA TYR A 87 -0.06 -13.58 0.00
C TYR A 87 0.94 -13.38 1.12
N TRP A 88 1.52 -14.45 1.64
CA TRP A 88 2.52 -14.36 2.71
C TRP A 88 3.78 -13.62 2.26
N GLY A 89 4.25 -13.90 1.03
CA GLY A 89 5.37 -13.21 0.39
C GLY A 89 5.11 -11.70 0.27
N SER A 90 3.93 -11.31 -0.23
CA SER A 90 3.52 -9.91 -0.33
C SER A 90 3.50 -9.22 1.03
N LEU A 91 2.86 -9.83 2.03
CA LEU A 91 2.78 -9.25 3.38
C LEU A 91 4.17 -9.08 4.00
N LYS A 92 5.05 -10.08 3.85
CA LYS A 92 6.42 -10.04 4.35
C LYS A 92 7.24 -8.94 3.66
N ILE A 93 7.22 -8.89 2.32
CA ILE A 93 7.97 -7.88 1.55
C ILE A 93 7.43 -6.49 1.85
N ALA A 94 6.11 -6.28 1.86
CA ALA A 94 5.49 -5.00 2.18
C ALA A 94 5.83 -4.54 3.61
N PHE A 95 5.80 -5.45 4.59
CA PHE A 95 6.17 -5.14 5.97
C PHE A 95 7.64 -4.72 6.10
N VAL A 96 8.56 -5.51 5.52
CA VAL A 96 10.01 -5.20 5.57
C VAL A 96 10.29 -3.89 4.85
N SER A 97 9.69 -3.65 3.68
CA SER A 97 9.84 -2.41 2.92
C SER A 97 9.28 -1.20 3.69
N THR A 98 8.13 -1.36 4.35
CA THR A 98 7.53 -0.31 5.20
C THR A 98 8.43 0.03 6.38
N LEU A 99 8.98 -0.99 7.05
CA LEU A 99 9.93 -0.79 8.15
C LEU A 99 11.21 -0.09 7.68
N ALA A 100 11.75 -0.50 6.53
CA ALA A 100 12.91 0.16 5.93
C ALA A 100 12.60 1.62 5.54
N CYS A 101 11.45 1.89 4.94
CA CYS A 101 10.98 3.25 4.67
C CYS A 101 10.86 4.09 5.95
N LEU A 102 10.37 3.49 7.04
CA LEU A 102 10.25 4.19 8.32
C LEU A 102 11.62 4.50 8.91
N LEU A 103 12.53 3.53 8.91
CA LEU A 103 13.89 3.71 9.44
C LEU A 103 14.69 4.78 8.69
N ILE A 104 14.51 4.90 7.39
CA ILE A 104 15.16 5.91 6.55
C ILE A 104 14.36 7.23 6.59
N GLY A 105 13.06 7.15 6.42
CA GLY A 105 12.17 8.30 6.28
C GLY A 105 12.00 9.09 7.58
N TYR A 106 12.02 8.43 8.74
CA TYR A 106 11.85 9.12 10.01
C TYR A 106 13.01 10.09 10.31
N PRO A 107 14.29 9.70 10.24
CA PRO A 107 15.40 10.64 10.39
C PRO A 107 15.36 11.78 9.35
N MET A 108 15.00 11.47 8.10
CA MET A 108 14.87 12.48 7.06
C MET A 108 13.76 13.50 7.41
N ALA A 109 12.57 13.02 7.74
CA ALA A 109 11.45 13.88 8.12
C ALA A 109 11.74 14.70 9.37
N TYR A 110 12.43 14.12 10.36
CA TYR A 110 12.84 14.80 11.58
C TYR A 110 13.86 15.92 11.29
N ALA A 111 14.88 15.64 10.48
CA ALA A 111 15.86 16.65 10.08
C ALA A 111 15.19 17.79 9.28
N MET A 112 14.28 17.46 8.37
CA MET A 112 13.52 18.44 7.59
C MET A 112 12.65 19.33 8.49
N ALA A 113 11.94 18.73 9.46
CA ALA A 113 11.07 19.48 10.37
C ALA A 113 11.83 20.43 11.30
N ARG A 114 13.11 20.13 11.58
CA ARG A 114 14.01 20.94 12.40
C ARG A 114 14.90 21.91 11.60
N ALA A 115 14.86 21.82 10.29
CA ALA A 115 15.61 22.73 9.41
C ALA A 115 15.06 24.15 9.51
N PRO A 116 15.86 25.19 9.24
CA PRO A 116 15.40 26.56 9.11
C PRO A 116 14.28 26.68 8.08
N ALA A 117 13.29 27.55 8.33
CA ALA A 117 12.07 27.65 7.53
C ALA A 117 12.32 27.80 6.01
N HIS A 118 13.37 28.51 5.62
CA HIS A 118 13.74 28.71 4.21
C HIS A 118 14.25 27.41 3.54
N TRP A 119 14.78 26.43 4.30
CA TRP A 119 15.23 25.15 3.79
C TRP A 119 14.13 24.09 3.76
N GLN A 120 13.12 24.19 4.62
CA GLN A 120 12.07 23.16 4.72
C GLN A 120 11.39 22.88 3.38
N LEU A 121 11.01 23.94 2.65
CA LEU A 121 10.40 23.79 1.33
C LEU A 121 11.36 23.15 0.32
N VAL A 122 12.63 23.56 0.31
CA VAL A 122 13.65 23.02 -0.60
C VAL A 122 13.85 21.52 -0.33
N LEU A 123 14.00 21.13 0.92
CA LEU A 123 14.16 19.72 1.31
C LEU A 123 12.91 18.90 0.95
N LEU A 124 11.71 19.44 1.14
CA LEU A 124 10.47 18.80 0.72
C LEU A 124 10.45 18.55 -0.78
N LEU A 125 10.80 19.55 -1.60
CA LEU A 125 10.88 19.43 -3.06
C LEU A 125 11.93 18.39 -3.46
N LEU A 126 13.09 18.34 -2.81
CA LEU A 126 14.14 17.36 -3.10
C LEU A 126 13.69 15.93 -2.83
N VAL A 127 12.93 15.69 -1.75
CA VAL A 127 12.35 14.37 -1.45
C VAL A 127 11.31 13.96 -2.50
N MET A 128 10.53 14.94 -3.02
CA MET A 128 9.51 14.69 -4.02
C MET A 128 10.04 14.61 -5.45
N LEU A 129 11.21 15.18 -5.73
CA LEU A 129 11.77 15.30 -7.08
C LEU A 129 11.90 13.97 -7.81
N PRO A 130 12.34 12.85 -7.19
CA PRO A 130 12.37 11.54 -7.85
C PRO A 130 11.00 11.07 -8.33
N SER A 131 9.91 11.43 -7.64
CA SER A 131 8.55 11.01 -8.00
C SER A 131 7.99 11.73 -9.24
N TRP A 132 8.61 12.81 -9.70
CA TRP A 132 8.23 13.52 -10.93
C TRP A 132 8.71 12.82 -12.20
N THR A 133 9.65 11.90 -12.08
CA THR A 133 10.07 11.07 -13.21
C THR A 133 9.16 9.85 -13.36
N SER A 134 9.10 9.28 -14.57
CA SER A 134 8.32 8.08 -14.84
C SER A 134 8.69 6.94 -13.89
N PHE A 135 7.69 6.29 -13.32
CA PHE A 135 7.87 5.15 -12.43
C PHE A 135 8.67 4.01 -13.09
N LEU A 136 8.30 3.66 -14.33
CA LEU A 136 8.98 2.61 -15.08
C LEU A 136 10.45 2.94 -15.34
N ILE A 137 10.77 4.19 -15.75
CA ILE A 137 12.15 4.59 -15.98
C ILE A 137 13.00 4.42 -14.72
N ARG A 138 12.45 4.75 -13.56
CA ARG A 138 13.13 4.55 -12.28
C ARG A 138 13.41 3.08 -11.98
N VAL A 139 12.44 2.20 -12.24
CA VAL A 139 12.63 0.76 -12.02
C VAL A 139 13.66 0.18 -13.00
N TYR A 140 13.63 0.58 -14.28
CA TYR A 140 14.67 0.20 -15.26
C TYR A 140 16.06 0.72 -14.89
N ALA A 141 16.17 1.93 -14.33
CA ALA A 141 17.44 2.42 -13.83
C ALA A 141 18.00 1.51 -12.72
N TRP A 142 17.13 1.04 -11.80
CA TRP A 142 17.52 0.08 -10.76
C TRP A 142 17.95 -1.27 -11.34
N MET A 143 17.32 -1.77 -12.42
CA MET A 143 17.79 -2.98 -13.10
C MET A 143 19.24 -2.80 -13.60
N GLY A 144 19.56 -1.67 -14.22
CA GLY A 144 20.91 -1.36 -14.66
C GLY A 144 21.91 -1.24 -13.50
N ILE A 145 21.52 -0.57 -12.41
CA ILE A 145 22.37 -0.34 -11.25
C ILE A 145 22.67 -1.65 -10.48
N LEU A 146 21.67 -2.53 -10.35
CA LEU A 146 21.76 -3.79 -9.60
C LEU A 146 22.27 -4.98 -10.44
N SER A 147 22.47 -4.81 -11.76
CA SER A 147 22.96 -5.87 -12.62
C SER A 147 24.37 -6.35 -12.20
N ASN A 148 24.76 -7.55 -12.63
CA ASN A 148 26.09 -8.08 -12.31
C ASN A 148 27.22 -7.15 -12.79
N ASN A 149 27.03 -6.50 -13.96
CA ASN A 149 27.97 -5.52 -14.50
C ASN A 149 27.49 -4.07 -14.23
N GLY A 150 26.62 -3.90 -13.23
CA GLY A 150 26.04 -2.61 -12.87
C GLY A 150 26.95 -1.72 -12.04
N LEU A 151 26.47 -0.50 -11.81
CA LEU A 151 27.25 0.54 -11.12
C LEU A 151 27.72 0.08 -9.73
N ILE A 152 26.87 -0.59 -8.94
CA ILE A 152 27.22 -1.00 -7.58
C ILE A 152 28.33 -2.05 -7.60
N ASN A 153 28.17 -3.13 -8.39
CA ASN A 153 29.19 -4.18 -8.49
C ASN A 153 30.51 -3.64 -9.03
N ASN A 154 30.49 -2.83 -10.06
CA ASN A 154 31.71 -2.24 -10.63
C ASN A 154 32.43 -1.32 -9.62
N THR A 155 31.67 -0.54 -8.83
CA THR A 155 32.26 0.29 -7.78
C THR A 155 32.87 -0.54 -6.66
N LEU A 156 32.18 -1.59 -6.22
CA LEU A 156 32.69 -2.47 -5.16
C LEU A 156 33.94 -3.26 -5.59
N LEU A 157 33.98 -3.73 -6.84
CA LEU A 157 35.15 -4.38 -7.46
C LEU A 157 36.33 -3.38 -7.56
N TRP A 158 36.06 -2.16 -8.02
CA TRP A 158 37.09 -1.14 -8.14
C TRP A 158 37.68 -0.73 -6.78
N LEU A 159 36.84 -0.68 -5.72
CA LEU A 159 37.30 -0.42 -4.35
C LEU A 159 38.01 -1.64 -3.72
N GLY A 160 38.04 -2.80 -4.36
CA GLY A 160 38.62 -4.04 -3.81
C GLY A 160 37.86 -4.62 -2.62
N LEU A 161 36.57 -4.26 -2.49
CA LEU A 161 35.71 -4.75 -1.40
C LEU A 161 35.10 -6.14 -1.70
N ILE A 162 35.07 -6.53 -2.97
CA ILE A 162 34.59 -7.83 -3.43
C ILE A 162 35.50 -8.34 -4.54
N ASP A 163 35.66 -9.68 -4.64
CA ASP A 163 36.47 -10.35 -5.68
C ASP A 163 35.65 -10.78 -6.89
N SER A 164 34.33 -10.86 -6.74
CA SER A 164 33.39 -11.25 -7.82
C SER A 164 32.07 -10.51 -7.65
N PRO A 165 31.30 -10.28 -8.75
CA PRO A 165 30.03 -9.60 -8.70
C PRO A 165 29.03 -10.31 -7.76
N ILE A 166 28.36 -9.53 -6.90
CA ILE A 166 27.29 -10.01 -6.04
C ILE A 166 25.98 -10.02 -6.85
N ARG A 167 25.26 -11.14 -6.79
CA ARG A 167 23.95 -11.26 -7.40
C ARG A 167 22.92 -10.45 -6.58
N MET A 168 22.64 -9.23 -6.99
CA MET A 168 21.62 -8.38 -6.40
C MET A 168 20.29 -8.45 -7.17
N MET A 169 20.35 -8.47 -8.50
CA MET A 169 19.17 -8.63 -9.38
C MET A 169 18.48 -9.98 -9.19
N ASN A 170 17.18 -9.99 -9.45
CA ASN A 170 16.31 -11.17 -9.35
C ASN A 170 16.31 -11.75 -7.92
N THR A 171 16.21 -10.89 -6.91
CA THR A 171 16.18 -11.23 -5.49
C THR A 171 15.13 -10.43 -4.75
N ASN A 172 14.69 -10.92 -3.59
CA ASN A 172 13.82 -10.17 -2.68
C ASN A 172 14.46 -8.86 -2.21
N PHE A 173 15.80 -8.80 -2.14
CA PHE A 173 16.53 -7.58 -1.81
C PHE A 173 16.30 -6.49 -2.86
N ALA A 174 16.41 -6.81 -4.15
CA ALA A 174 16.16 -5.86 -5.23
C ALA A 174 14.73 -5.32 -5.19
N VAL A 175 13.75 -6.20 -4.92
CA VAL A 175 12.34 -5.82 -4.80
C VAL A 175 12.12 -4.90 -3.61
N ILE A 176 12.63 -5.24 -2.43
CA ILE A 176 12.53 -4.39 -1.23
C ILE A 176 13.17 -3.02 -1.49
N LEU A 177 14.36 -2.99 -2.08
CA LEU A 177 15.06 -1.75 -2.42
C LEU A 177 14.25 -0.88 -3.40
N GLY A 178 13.68 -1.51 -4.45
CA GLY A 178 12.82 -0.82 -5.41
C GLY A 178 11.57 -0.23 -4.76
N ILE A 179 10.91 -1.00 -3.91
CA ILE A 179 9.73 -0.54 -3.14
C ILE A 179 10.10 0.61 -2.21
N VAL A 180 11.19 0.47 -1.44
CA VAL A 180 11.66 1.53 -0.53
C VAL A 180 11.93 2.81 -1.30
N TYR A 181 12.67 2.74 -2.39
CA TYR A 181 12.96 3.91 -3.22
C TYR A 181 11.69 4.56 -3.78
N ALA A 182 10.76 3.76 -4.27
CA ALA A 182 9.54 4.26 -4.90
C ALA A 182 8.58 4.91 -3.89
N TYR A 183 8.47 4.32 -2.68
CA TYR A 183 7.47 4.72 -1.69
C TYR A 183 8.03 5.56 -0.54
N LEU A 184 9.34 5.81 -0.46
CA LEU A 184 9.96 6.66 0.57
C LEU A 184 9.30 8.03 0.72
N PRO A 185 8.96 8.78 -0.35
CA PRO A 185 8.27 10.07 -0.23
C PRO A 185 6.93 9.96 0.50
N PHE A 186 6.18 8.88 0.29
CA PHE A 186 4.89 8.64 0.95
C PHE A 186 5.02 8.35 2.45
N MET A 187 6.19 7.88 2.90
CA MET A 187 6.52 7.77 4.31
C MET A 187 6.93 9.13 4.90
N VAL A 188 7.79 9.86 4.19
CA VAL A 188 8.38 11.13 4.69
C VAL A 188 7.32 12.21 4.83
N LEU A 189 6.39 12.34 3.88
CA LEU A 189 5.39 13.43 3.88
C LEU A 189 4.50 13.48 5.13
N PRO A 190 3.82 12.39 5.55
CA PRO A 190 2.99 12.41 6.75
C PRO A 190 3.81 12.58 8.03
N LEU A 191 5.02 11.99 8.07
CA LEU A 191 5.94 12.18 9.19
C LEU A 191 6.36 13.64 9.32
N TYR A 192 6.78 14.27 8.24
CA TYR A 192 7.14 15.68 8.19
C TYR A 192 5.96 16.58 8.62
N ALA A 193 4.77 16.36 8.05
CA ALA A 193 3.57 17.13 8.38
C ALA A 193 3.16 17.00 9.86
N ASN A 194 3.42 15.85 10.48
CA ASN A 194 3.17 15.65 11.90
C ASN A 194 4.26 16.30 12.76
N LEU A 195 5.54 16.09 12.41
CA LEU A 195 6.68 16.59 13.17
C LEU A 195 6.82 18.11 13.16
N THR A 196 6.40 18.79 12.09
CA THR A 196 6.38 20.27 12.02
C THR A 196 5.34 20.90 12.92
N ARG A 197 4.31 20.15 13.34
CA ARG A 197 3.27 20.62 14.27
C ARG A 197 3.64 20.43 15.74
N LEU A 198 4.74 19.72 16.03
CA LEU A 198 5.19 19.52 17.40
C LEU A 198 5.70 20.84 17.97
N ASP A 199 5.15 21.23 19.13
CA ASP A 199 5.58 22.41 19.86
C ASP A 199 6.99 22.19 20.41
N ASN A 200 7.90 23.11 20.08
CA ASN A 200 9.28 23.08 20.54
C ASN A 200 9.38 23.26 22.06
N SER A 201 8.43 23.95 22.68
CA SER A 201 8.36 24.15 24.12
C SER A 201 8.38 22.82 24.90
N LEU A 202 7.79 21.74 24.34
CA LEU A 202 7.82 20.41 24.96
C LEU A 202 9.23 19.82 25.02
N LEU A 203 10.05 20.12 24.01
CA LEU A 203 11.44 19.63 23.98
C LEU A 203 12.34 20.45 24.88
N GLU A 204 12.09 21.77 24.95
CA GLU A 204 12.77 22.69 25.87
C GLU A 204 12.46 22.31 27.31
N ALA A 205 11.19 22.12 27.66
CA ALA A 205 10.77 21.65 28.98
C ALA A 205 11.41 20.29 29.38
N ALA A 206 11.49 19.35 28.43
CA ALA A 206 12.18 18.08 28.68
C ALA A 206 13.67 18.28 28.95
N SER A 207 14.30 19.22 28.26
CA SER A 207 15.72 19.55 28.46
C SER A 207 15.95 20.23 29.81
N ASP A 208 15.08 21.16 30.22
CA ASP A 208 15.11 21.85 31.51
C ASP A 208 14.96 20.87 32.69
N LEU A 209 14.21 19.77 32.47
CA LEU A 209 14.11 18.66 33.43
C LEU A 209 15.31 17.69 33.39
N GLY A 210 16.39 18.04 32.66
CA GLY A 210 17.63 17.26 32.59
C GLY A 210 17.53 16.01 31.69
N SER A 211 16.53 15.93 30.80
CA SER A 211 16.42 14.80 29.89
C SER A 211 17.50 14.85 28.80
N ARG A 212 18.19 13.72 28.59
CA ARG A 212 19.12 13.57 27.46
C ARG A 212 18.36 13.51 26.13
N SER A 213 18.96 14.01 25.05
CA SER A 213 18.34 14.10 23.71
C SER A 213 17.68 12.78 23.25
N ILE A 214 18.32 11.62 23.52
CA ILE A 214 17.78 10.31 23.15
C ILE A 214 16.51 9.95 23.96
N ASN A 215 16.48 10.32 25.25
CA ASN A 215 15.34 10.10 26.12
C ASN A 215 14.16 11.01 25.72
N THR A 216 14.46 12.28 25.41
CA THR A 216 13.48 13.24 24.88
C THR A 216 12.90 12.72 23.57
N PHE A 217 13.73 12.20 22.67
CA PHE A 217 13.27 11.57 21.43
C PHE A 217 12.31 10.40 21.70
N LEU A 218 12.73 9.43 22.51
CA LEU A 218 11.95 8.20 22.76
C LEU A 218 10.68 8.44 23.59
N ARG A 219 10.70 9.41 24.54
CA ARG A 219 9.60 9.65 25.48
C ARG A 219 8.67 10.79 25.09
N VAL A 220 9.12 11.71 24.24
CA VAL A 220 8.34 12.88 23.83
C VAL A 220 8.07 12.82 22.31
N THR A 221 9.14 12.92 21.50
CA THR A 221 8.99 13.06 20.04
C THR A 221 8.33 11.83 19.40
N LEU A 222 8.84 10.64 19.70
CA LEU A 222 8.34 9.40 19.09
C LEU A 222 6.88 9.10 19.46
N PRO A 223 6.43 9.22 20.73
CA PRO A 223 5.02 9.05 21.06
C PRO A 223 4.09 10.09 20.41
N LEU A 224 4.50 11.34 20.34
CA LEU A 224 3.72 12.43 19.74
C LEU A 224 3.67 12.34 18.20
N SER A 225 4.63 11.64 17.58
CA SER A 225 4.66 11.41 16.13
C SER A 225 3.94 10.14 15.69
N LYS A 226 3.29 9.38 16.59
CA LYS A 226 2.59 8.12 16.25
C LYS A 226 1.59 8.27 15.10
N GLY A 227 0.83 9.36 15.06
CA GLY A 227 -0.11 9.64 13.98
C GLY A 227 0.57 9.71 12.62
N GLY A 228 1.72 10.39 12.53
CA GLY A 228 2.53 10.45 11.31
C GLY A 228 3.14 9.11 10.92
N ILE A 229 3.65 8.34 11.91
CA ILE A 229 4.21 7.00 11.71
C ILE A 229 3.16 6.07 11.12
N ILE A 230 1.98 5.99 11.73
CA ILE A 230 0.92 5.10 11.28
C ILE A 230 0.43 5.51 9.88
N ALA A 231 0.18 6.81 9.65
CA ALA A 231 -0.26 7.30 8.36
C ALA A 231 0.75 7.02 7.25
N GLY A 232 2.04 7.31 7.47
CA GLY A 232 3.11 7.01 6.51
C GLY A 232 3.27 5.52 6.27
N SER A 233 3.23 4.71 7.33
CA SER A 233 3.30 3.25 7.21
C SER A 233 2.15 2.68 6.37
N MET A 234 0.93 3.18 6.52
CA MET A 234 -0.20 2.73 5.70
C MET A 234 -0.08 3.15 4.24
N LEU A 235 0.39 4.37 3.97
CA LEU A 235 0.61 4.87 2.62
C LEU A 235 1.70 4.09 1.86
N VAL A 236 2.62 3.43 2.58
CA VAL A 236 3.63 2.54 1.99
C VAL A 236 3.13 1.10 1.95
N PHE A 237 2.60 0.58 3.04
CA PHE A 237 2.24 -0.83 3.19
C PHE A 237 1.13 -1.26 2.23
N ILE A 238 0.04 -0.46 2.14
CA ILE A 238 -1.13 -0.84 1.34
C ILE A 238 -0.78 -1.02 -0.14
N PRO A 239 -0.15 -0.04 -0.84
CA PRO A 239 0.23 -0.24 -2.23
C PRO A 239 1.34 -1.28 -2.40
N ALA A 240 2.27 -1.41 -1.44
CA ALA A 240 3.35 -2.40 -1.52
C ALA A 240 2.85 -3.85 -1.51
N VAL A 241 1.74 -4.16 -0.81
CA VAL A 241 1.13 -5.51 -0.83
C VAL A 241 0.67 -5.89 -2.23
N GLY A 242 0.04 -4.96 -2.96
CA GLY A 242 -0.48 -5.18 -4.31
C GLY A 242 0.50 -4.84 -5.44
N GLU A 243 1.77 -4.57 -5.10
CA GLU A 243 2.77 -4.18 -6.10
C GLU A 243 3.00 -5.29 -7.12
N TYR A 244 3.01 -4.89 -8.41
CA TYR A 244 3.23 -5.80 -9.54
C TYR A 244 4.52 -5.49 -10.29
N VAL A 245 4.74 -4.23 -10.66
CA VAL A 245 5.79 -3.83 -11.61
C VAL A 245 7.19 -4.06 -11.04
N ILE A 246 7.38 -3.71 -9.76
CA ILE A 246 8.69 -3.87 -9.12
C ILE A 246 9.06 -5.35 -8.98
N PRO A 247 8.22 -6.25 -8.44
CA PRO A 247 8.54 -7.67 -8.37
C PRO A 247 8.64 -8.35 -9.74
N GLU A 248 7.93 -7.87 -10.75
CA GLU A 248 8.05 -8.38 -12.13
C GLU A 248 9.42 -8.06 -12.73
N LEU A 249 9.92 -6.83 -12.55
CA LEU A 249 11.15 -6.35 -13.17
C LEU A 249 12.42 -6.64 -12.34
N LEU A 250 12.33 -6.54 -11.01
CA LEU A 250 13.49 -6.68 -10.11
C LEU A 250 13.51 -8.03 -9.37
N GLY A 251 12.36 -8.70 -9.26
CA GLY A 251 12.23 -9.97 -8.57
C GLY A 251 12.71 -11.16 -9.38
N GLY A 252 12.96 -12.26 -8.69
CA GLY A 252 13.29 -13.56 -9.27
C GLY A 252 12.11 -14.53 -9.25
N PRO A 253 12.34 -15.77 -9.71
CA PRO A 253 11.34 -16.84 -9.68
C PRO A 253 10.80 -17.12 -8.27
N ASP A 254 11.66 -16.94 -7.26
CA ASP A 254 11.32 -17.19 -5.86
C ASP A 254 10.58 -16.00 -5.22
N THR A 255 10.43 -14.88 -5.94
CA THR A 255 9.73 -13.69 -5.48
C THR A 255 8.26 -13.78 -5.86
N LEU A 256 7.49 -14.50 -5.03
CA LEU A 256 6.05 -14.60 -5.20
C LEU A 256 5.37 -13.45 -4.47
N MET A 257 4.74 -12.56 -5.25
CA MET A 257 3.88 -11.50 -4.74
C MET A 257 2.50 -11.57 -5.38
N ILE A 258 1.47 -11.29 -4.59
CA ILE A 258 0.08 -11.49 -5.01
C ILE A 258 -0.30 -10.59 -6.19
N GLY A 259 0.25 -9.36 -6.29
CA GLY A 259 0.03 -8.47 -7.42
C GLY A 259 0.52 -9.07 -8.74
N LYS A 260 1.67 -9.77 -8.74
CA LYS A 260 2.21 -10.48 -9.90
C LYS A 260 1.33 -11.68 -10.26
N VAL A 261 0.96 -12.51 -9.30
CA VAL A 261 0.10 -13.68 -9.51
C VAL A 261 -1.27 -13.26 -10.07
N LEU A 262 -1.88 -12.19 -9.51
CA LEU A 262 -3.15 -11.64 -9.99
C LEU A 262 -3.05 -11.20 -11.46
N TRP A 263 -1.95 -10.55 -11.83
CA TRP A 263 -1.70 -10.15 -13.21
C TRP A 263 -1.59 -11.37 -14.16
N GLU A 264 -0.84 -12.40 -13.73
CA GLU A 264 -0.68 -13.64 -14.50
C GLU A 264 -2.01 -14.35 -14.72
N GLU A 265 -2.84 -14.49 -13.66
CA GLU A 265 -4.17 -15.10 -13.78
C GLU A 265 -5.10 -14.33 -14.71
N PHE A 266 -5.09 -12.99 -14.60
CA PHE A 266 -5.99 -12.16 -15.38
C PHE A 266 -5.61 -12.10 -16.87
N PHE A 267 -4.33 -11.86 -17.19
CA PHE A 267 -3.88 -11.60 -18.55
C PHE A 267 -3.33 -12.82 -19.28
N ASN A 268 -2.52 -13.65 -18.60
CA ASN A 268 -1.85 -14.79 -19.22
C ASN A 268 -2.74 -16.03 -19.20
N ASN A 269 -3.24 -16.41 -18.03
CA ASN A 269 -4.10 -17.58 -17.86
C ASN A 269 -5.55 -17.31 -18.29
N ARG A 270 -5.96 -16.02 -18.35
CA ARG A 270 -7.33 -15.58 -18.64
C ARG A 270 -8.37 -16.19 -17.71
N ASP A 271 -7.97 -16.55 -16.50
CA ASP A 271 -8.88 -17.00 -15.45
C ASP A 271 -9.39 -15.80 -14.64
N TRP A 272 -10.35 -15.10 -15.23
CA TRP A 272 -10.90 -13.89 -14.59
C TRP A 272 -11.64 -14.19 -13.27
N PRO A 273 -12.36 -15.31 -13.10
CA PRO A 273 -12.93 -15.69 -11.81
C PRO A 273 -11.90 -15.84 -10.70
N VAL A 274 -10.81 -16.58 -10.92
CA VAL A 274 -9.73 -16.74 -9.94
C VAL A 274 -9.02 -15.40 -9.68
N ALA A 275 -8.67 -14.64 -10.72
CA ALA A 275 -8.07 -13.31 -10.56
C ALA A 275 -8.96 -12.35 -9.75
N SER A 276 -10.29 -12.38 -10.01
CA SER A 276 -11.26 -11.58 -9.26
C SER A 276 -11.38 -12.04 -7.81
N ALA A 277 -11.35 -13.35 -7.53
CA ALA A 277 -11.34 -13.88 -6.18
C ALA A 277 -10.06 -13.48 -5.41
N LEU A 278 -8.90 -13.53 -6.08
CA LEU A 278 -7.63 -13.00 -5.54
C LEU A 278 -7.75 -11.52 -5.15
N ALA A 279 -8.29 -10.69 -6.05
CA ALA A 279 -8.49 -9.26 -5.77
C ALA A 279 -9.42 -9.03 -4.56
N MET A 280 -10.49 -9.80 -4.44
CA MET A 280 -11.44 -9.69 -3.32
C MET A 280 -10.82 -10.12 -1.98
N VAL A 281 -10.04 -11.20 -1.95
CA VAL A 281 -9.31 -11.63 -0.75
C VAL A 281 -8.27 -10.59 -0.36
N MET A 282 -7.52 -10.05 -1.33
CA MET A 282 -6.54 -8.97 -1.09
C MET A 282 -7.21 -7.73 -0.48
N LEU A 283 -8.36 -7.32 -1.04
CA LEU A 283 -9.14 -6.22 -0.48
C LEU A 283 -9.55 -6.50 0.97
N GLY A 284 -10.08 -7.70 1.25
CA GLY A 284 -10.45 -8.12 2.60
C GLY A 284 -9.30 -8.04 3.59
N LEU A 285 -8.10 -8.51 3.19
CA LEU A 285 -6.89 -8.42 4.00
C LEU A 285 -6.47 -6.97 4.27
N LEU A 286 -6.55 -6.10 3.26
CA LEU A 286 -6.18 -4.68 3.40
C LEU A 286 -7.19 -3.86 4.21
N LEU A 287 -8.46 -4.29 4.29
CA LEU A 287 -9.46 -3.64 5.14
C LEU A 287 -9.12 -3.78 6.64
N ILE A 288 -8.39 -4.82 7.05
CA ILE A 288 -8.00 -5.03 8.45
C ILE A 288 -7.12 -3.89 8.98
N PRO A 289 -5.95 -3.58 8.39
CA PRO A 289 -5.12 -2.47 8.83
C PRO A 289 -5.84 -1.11 8.71
N ILE A 290 -6.66 -0.91 7.69
CA ILE A 290 -7.46 0.32 7.52
C ILE A 290 -8.47 0.48 8.67
N ALA A 291 -9.18 -0.58 9.03
CA ALA A 291 -10.15 -0.55 10.12
C ALA A 291 -9.47 -0.33 11.48
N LEU A 292 -8.30 -0.92 11.69
CA LEU A 292 -7.50 -0.69 12.90
C LEU A 292 -7.03 0.76 12.99
N PHE A 293 -6.55 1.33 11.90
CA PHE A 293 -6.16 2.74 11.81
C PHE A 293 -7.33 3.69 12.12
N HIS A 294 -8.47 3.45 11.50
CA HIS A 294 -9.66 4.28 11.74
C HIS A 294 -10.12 4.23 13.20
N ARG A 295 -10.04 3.05 13.84
CA ARG A 295 -10.34 2.92 15.27
C ARG A 295 -9.33 3.68 16.14
N TYR A 296 -8.06 3.66 15.77
CA TYR A 296 -7.02 4.39 16.49
C TYR A 296 -7.27 5.92 16.40
N GLN A 297 -7.43 6.43 15.20
CA GLN A 297 -7.68 7.85 14.96
C GLN A 297 -8.96 8.38 15.64
N SER A 298 -10.01 7.55 15.68
CA SER A 298 -11.27 7.92 16.33
C SER A 298 -11.19 7.95 17.87
N ARG A 299 -10.16 7.34 18.47
CA ARG A 299 -9.89 7.44 19.91
C ARG A 299 -9.14 8.73 20.24
N GLU A 300 -8.11 9.10 19.46
CA GLU A 300 -7.37 10.35 19.64
C GLU A 300 -8.24 11.60 19.52
N LEU A 301 -9.29 11.56 18.70
CA LEU A 301 -10.26 12.68 18.56
C LEU A 301 -11.26 12.78 19.71
N LYS A 302 -11.27 11.83 20.65
CA LYS A 302 -12.19 11.82 21.79
C LYS A 302 -11.51 12.15 23.12
N GLU A 303 -10.18 12.08 23.17
CA GLU A 303 -9.31 12.56 24.24
C GLU A 303 -8.92 14.03 24.01
#